data_235e4dff73d48e091f636d226ebdcd5c
#
_entry.id   235e4dff73d48e091f636d226ebdcd5c
#
_cell.length_a   1.000
_cell.length_b   1.000
_cell.length_c   1.000
_cell.angle_alpha   90.00
_cell.angle_beta   90.00
_cell.angle_gamma   90.00
#
_symmetry.space_group_name_H-M   'P 1'
#
loop_
_entity.id
_entity.type
_entity.pdbx_description
1 polymer ?
#
loop_
_entity_poly.entity_id
_entity_poly.type
_entity_poly.pdbx_seq_one_letter_code
_entity_poly.pdbx_strand_id
1 'polypeptide(L)'
;MTKLKNIRILIISILCAISLLLGGCADSSPSFSPDKGSSITAPSGYGLAVHFIDVGQGDSILAESNGHYMLIDAGENDQAGTVISYLKAQGVTKLDYVIGTHPHSDHIGGLDKVIDTFPVDKVILPPVEHTTKTFEDVLDSIASRGLKITKPTPGDSYDLGDASFTILSPVKDYGSDLNNWSVGVRLTYGDNSFVMCGDAENQAEEDIIKN
;
A
#
# COMPACT_ATOMS: atom_id res chain seq x y z
N MET A 1 29.97 9.69 -67.11
CA MET A 1 28.94 8.82 -66.48
C MET A 1 29.51 7.56 -65.84
N THR A 2 30.71 7.16 -66.12
CA THR A 2 31.35 5.92 -65.61
C THR A 2 31.91 6.03 -64.18
N LYS A 3 32.37 7.19 -63.76
CA LYS A 3 32.89 7.36 -62.39
C LYS A 3 31.84 7.29 -61.24
N LEU A 4 30.60 7.69 -61.49
CA LEU A 4 29.52 7.61 -60.51
C LEU A 4 29.01 6.18 -60.27
N LYS A 5 29.06 5.31 -61.28
CA LYS A 5 28.69 3.91 -61.14
C LYS A 5 29.65 3.13 -60.24
N ASN A 6 30.93 3.40 -60.34
CA ASN A 6 31.96 2.70 -59.57
C ASN A 6 31.92 3.12 -58.07
N ILE A 7 31.54 4.35 -57.77
CA ILE A 7 31.37 4.82 -56.40
C ILE A 7 30.16 4.16 -55.74
N ARG A 8 29.05 3.98 -56.44
CA ARG A 8 27.86 3.29 -55.92
C ARG A 8 28.10 1.82 -55.62
N ILE A 9 28.86 1.13 -56.44
CA ILE A 9 29.22 -0.28 -56.22
C ILE A 9 30.16 -0.41 -55.05
N LEU A 10 31.12 0.51 -54.84
CA LEU A 10 32.03 0.53 -53.71
C LEU A 10 31.32 0.77 -52.39
N ILE A 11 30.32 1.68 -52.36
CA ILE A 11 29.54 2.01 -51.17
C ILE A 11 28.65 0.81 -50.75
N ILE A 12 28.06 0.12 -51.72
CA ILE A 12 27.24 -1.08 -51.45
C ILE A 12 28.12 -2.23 -50.91
N SER A 13 29.34 -2.39 -51.42
CA SER A 13 30.25 -3.43 -50.95
C SER A 13 30.76 -3.15 -49.54
N ILE A 14 30.95 -1.88 -49.15
CA ILE A 14 31.36 -1.48 -47.79
C ILE A 14 30.20 -1.63 -46.80
N LEU A 15 28.95 -1.36 -47.20
CA LEU A 15 27.76 -1.58 -46.35
C LEU A 15 27.51 -3.08 -46.10
N CYS A 16 27.75 -3.97 -47.09
CA CYS A 16 27.63 -5.41 -46.86
C CYS A 16 28.77 -5.98 -45.99
N ALA A 17 29.97 -5.41 -46.02
CA ALA A 17 31.06 -5.87 -45.17
C ALA A 17 30.90 -5.45 -43.70
N ILE A 18 30.23 -4.31 -43.40
CA ILE A 18 29.95 -3.83 -42.05
C ILE A 18 28.80 -4.63 -41.40
N SER A 19 27.86 -5.16 -42.17
CA SER A 19 26.77 -5.99 -41.62
C SER A 19 27.18 -7.41 -41.23
N LEU A 20 28.40 -7.84 -41.57
CA LEU A 20 28.93 -9.17 -41.17
C LEU A 20 29.82 -9.17 -39.92
N LEU A 21 30.10 -7.99 -39.36
CA LEU A 21 30.93 -7.85 -38.13
C LEU A 21 30.12 -7.49 -36.86
N LEU A 22 28.78 -7.40 -36.96
CA LEU A 22 27.87 -7.13 -35.83
C LEU A 22 27.06 -8.36 -35.41
N GLY A 23 27.48 -9.53 -35.79
CA GLY A 23 26.89 -10.79 -35.34
C GLY A 23 27.66 -11.37 -34.18
N GLY A 24 27.24 -11.09 -32.93
CA GLY A 24 27.77 -11.83 -31.81
C GLY A 24 27.92 -11.09 -30.51
N CYS A 25 26.85 -10.50 -30.00
CA CYS A 25 26.59 -10.47 -28.56
C CYS A 25 25.10 -10.76 -28.39
N ALA A 26 24.79 -12.01 -28.10
CA ALA A 26 23.49 -12.36 -27.53
C ALA A 26 23.47 -11.73 -26.15
N ASP A 27 22.92 -10.51 -26.05
CA ASP A 27 22.44 -9.99 -24.80
C ASP A 27 21.31 -10.92 -24.36
N SER A 28 21.64 -11.87 -23.51
CA SER A 28 20.68 -12.53 -22.63
C SER A 28 20.25 -11.52 -21.57
N SER A 29 19.51 -10.51 -21.99
CA SER A 29 18.65 -9.77 -21.05
C SER A 29 17.70 -10.81 -20.47
N PRO A 30 17.68 -11.03 -19.15
CA PRO A 30 16.63 -11.86 -18.58
C PRO A 30 15.32 -11.18 -18.91
N SER A 31 14.51 -11.82 -19.78
CA SER A 31 13.12 -11.45 -19.97
C SER A 31 12.46 -11.67 -18.62
N PHE A 32 12.24 -10.60 -17.89
CA PHE A 32 11.37 -10.62 -16.74
C PHE A 32 9.96 -10.83 -17.28
N SER A 33 9.59 -12.10 -17.43
CA SER A 33 8.18 -12.46 -17.54
C SER A 33 7.59 -12.08 -16.17
N PRO A 34 6.51 -11.28 -16.11
CA PRO A 34 5.80 -11.13 -14.86
C PRO A 34 5.33 -12.54 -14.48
N ASP A 35 5.92 -13.06 -13.42
CA ASP A 35 5.51 -14.33 -12.83
C ASP A 35 4.01 -14.22 -12.55
N LYS A 36 3.23 -15.11 -13.14
CA LYS A 36 1.81 -15.21 -12.85
C LYS A 36 1.73 -15.45 -11.36
N GLY A 37 1.23 -14.45 -10.64
CA GLY A 37 1.15 -14.37 -9.20
C GLY A 37 1.08 -15.75 -8.53
N SER A 38 2.20 -16.20 -8.04
CA SER A 38 2.22 -17.23 -7.01
C SER A 38 1.52 -16.58 -5.83
N SER A 39 0.30 -17.01 -5.55
CA SER A 39 -0.36 -16.68 -4.29
C SER A 39 0.56 -17.20 -3.18
N ILE A 40 1.38 -16.31 -2.62
CA ILE A 40 2.11 -16.60 -1.40
C ILE A 40 1.05 -16.54 -0.30
N THR A 41 0.29 -17.63 -0.15
CA THR A 41 -0.43 -17.87 1.09
C THR A 41 0.64 -17.96 2.16
N ALA A 42 0.59 -17.10 3.17
CA ALA A 42 1.46 -17.20 4.32
C ALA A 42 1.37 -18.64 4.84
N PRO A 43 2.49 -19.34 5.09
CA PRO A 43 2.43 -20.68 5.60
C PRO A 43 1.62 -20.67 6.89
N SER A 44 0.59 -21.51 7.00
CA SER A 44 -0.19 -21.69 8.21
C SER A 44 0.76 -22.06 9.36
N GLY A 45 0.96 -21.16 10.32
CA GLY A 45 1.86 -21.38 11.46
C GLY A 45 2.66 -20.17 11.92
N TYR A 46 2.58 -19.01 11.25
CA TYR A 46 3.18 -17.77 11.77
C TYR A 46 2.17 -17.10 12.71
N GLY A 47 2.65 -16.68 13.88
CA GLY A 47 1.81 -15.97 14.85
C GLY A 47 1.43 -14.56 14.42
N LEU A 48 2.22 -13.94 13.52
CA LEU A 48 1.97 -12.62 12.91
C LEU A 48 2.53 -12.60 11.49
N ALA A 49 1.75 -12.11 10.54
CA ALA A 49 2.18 -11.74 9.19
C ALA A 49 1.85 -10.27 8.92
N VAL A 50 2.79 -9.53 8.34
CA VAL A 50 2.59 -8.14 7.90
C VAL A 50 2.92 -8.07 6.42
N HIS A 51 1.94 -7.66 5.62
CA HIS A 51 2.02 -7.59 4.17
C HIS A 51 2.02 -6.13 3.75
N PHE A 52 3.03 -5.70 3.03
CA PHE A 52 3.06 -4.41 2.36
C PHE A 52 2.57 -4.62 0.93
N ILE A 53 1.38 -4.12 0.62
CA ILE A 53 0.72 -4.33 -0.67
C ILE A 53 1.22 -3.26 -1.63
N ASP A 54 1.76 -3.69 -2.79
CA ASP A 54 2.19 -2.75 -3.84
C ASP A 54 0.96 -2.11 -4.51
N VAL A 55 0.71 -0.87 -4.13
CA VAL A 55 -0.35 0.00 -4.67
C VAL A 55 0.23 1.15 -5.51
N GLY A 56 1.55 1.13 -5.79
CA GLY A 56 2.25 2.22 -6.46
C GLY A 56 2.48 3.40 -5.51
N GLN A 57 1.80 4.53 -5.72
CA GLN A 57 1.84 5.67 -4.81
C GLN A 57 0.96 5.41 -3.59
N GLY A 58 1.45 5.79 -2.39
CA GLY A 58 0.75 5.68 -1.12
C GLY A 58 0.94 4.34 -0.41
N ASP A 59 0.12 4.07 0.58
CA ASP A 59 0.25 2.92 1.46
C ASP A 59 -0.93 1.95 1.39
N SER A 60 -0.65 0.66 1.60
CA SER A 60 -1.65 -0.34 1.96
C SER A 60 -0.96 -1.50 2.69
N ILE A 61 -1.33 -1.74 3.94
CA ILE A 61 -0.69 -2.73 4.80
C ILE A 61 -1.75 -3.64 5.41
N LEU A 62 -1.62 -4.96 5.18
CA LEU A 62 -2.43 -5.96 5.85
C LEU A 62 -1.62 -6.62 6.97
N ALA A 63 -2.14 -6.60 8.19
CA ALA A 63 -1.62 -7.39 9.31
C ALA A 63 -2.59 -8.53 9.61
N GLU A 64 -2.03 -9.74 9.79
CA GLU A 64 -2.76 -10.96 10.14
C GLU A 64 -2.14 -11.63 11.36
N SER A 65 -2.98 -12.01 12.33
CA SER A 65 -2.58 -12.86 13.44
C SER A 65 -3.73 -13.78 13.83
N ASN A 66 -3.47 -15.09 13.77
CA ASN A 66 -4.41 -16.14 14.17
C ASN A 66 -5.82 -15.99 13.55
N GLY A 67 -5.89 -15.62 12.25
CA GLY A 67 -7.14 -15.44 11.50
C GLY A 67 -7.88 -14.13 11.78
N HIS A 68 -7.25 -13.18 12.47
CA HIS A 68 -7.70 -11.81 12.67
C HIS A 68 -6.94 -10.86 11.74
N TYR A 69 -7.62 -9.87 11.18
CA TYR A 69 -7.10 -9.04 10.11
C TYR A 69 -7.28 -7.55 10.40
N MET A 70 -6.21 -6.79 10.19
CA MET A 70 -6.20 -5.33 10.22
C MET A 70 -5.66 -4.81 8.90
N LEU A 71 -6.42 -3.92 8.24
CA LEU A 71 -5.94 -3.18 7.08
C LEU A 71 -5.64 -1.73 7.48
N ILE A 72 -4.46 -1.25 7.11
CA ILE A 72 -4.05 0.14 7.24
C ILE A 72 -3.88 0.69 5.83
N ASP A 73 -4.68 1.68 5.47
CA ASP A 73 -4.74 2.33 4.17
C ASP A 73 -5.05 1.36 2.99
N ALA A 74 -5.36 1.91 1.83
CA ALA A 74 -5.77 1.14 0.65
C ALA A 74 -5.33 1.79 -0.68
N GLY A 75 -4.30 2.63 -0.66
CA GLY A 75 -3.78 3.32 -1.82
C GLY A 75 -4.76 4.30 -2.46
N GLU A 76 -4.44 4.74 -3.67
CA GLU A 76 -5.28 5.60 -4.50
C GLU A 76 -6.61 4.96 -4.87
N ASN A 77 -7.59 5.78 -5.27
CA ASN A 77 -8.94 5.34 -5.65
C ASN A 77 -8.97 4.21 -6.69
N ASP A 78 -8.06 4.22 -7.65
CA ASP A 78 -7.95 3.20 -8.69
C ASP A 78 -7.26 1.90 -8.22
N GLN A 79 -6.66 1.90 -7.03
CA GLN A 79 -6.00 0.75 -6.43
C GLN A 79 -6.93 -0.13 -5.59
N ALA A 80 -8.16 0.27 -5.35
CA ALA A 80 -9.13 -0.51 -4.59
C ALA A 80 -9.25 -1.97 -5.08
N GLY A 81 -9.26 -2.17 -6.41
CA GLY A 81 -9.31 -3.50 -7.03
C GLY A 81 -8.09 -4.36 -6.72
N THR A 82 -6.90 -3.76 -6.69
CA THR A 82 -5.64 -4.41 -6.31
C THR A 82 -5.69 -4.88 -4.86
N VAL A 83 -6.06 -3.99 -3.95
CA VAL A 83 -6.16 -4.28 -2.51
C VAL A 83 -7.21 -5.37 -2.25
N ILE A 84 -8.43 -5.24 -2.78
CA ILE A 84 -9.50 -6.23 -2.61
C ILE A 84 -9.09 -7.61 -3.14
N SER A 85 -8.42 -7.65 -4.29
CA SER A 85 -7.95 -8.90 -4.88
C SER A 85 -6.88 -9.56 -4.01
N TYR A 86 -5.97 -8.76 -3.45
CA TYR A 86 -4.95 -9.22 -2.54
C TYR A 86 -5.55 -9.77 -1.25
N LEU A 87 -6.46 -9.04 -0.60
CA LEU A 87 -7.16 -9.48 0.61
C LEU A 87 -7.87 -10.83 0.39
N LYS A 88 -8.59 -10.97 -0.72
CA LYS A 88 -9.25 -12.24 -1.10
C LYS A 88 -8.25 -13.38 -1.29
N ALA A 89 -7.10 -13.11 -1.93
CA ALA A 89 -6.04 -14.10 -2.13
C ALA A 89 -5.40 -14.56 -0.82
N GLN A 90 -5.35 -13.68 0.21
CA GLN A 90 -4.92 -14.04 1.56
C GLN A 90 -6.02 -14.71 2.40
N GLY A 91 -7.22 -14.93 1.83
CA GLY A 91 -8.31 -15.60 2.54
C GLY A 91 -9.09 -14.71 3.51
N VAL A 92 -8.92 -13.39 3.42
CA VAL A 92 -9.67 -12.43 4.24
C VAL A 92 -11.16 -12.54 3.92
N THR A 93 -11.97 -12.81 4.91
CA THR A 93 -13.44 -12.84 4.80
C THR A 93 -14.08 -11.71 5.60
N LYS A 94 -13.36 -11.16 6.56
CA LYS A 94 -13.75 -10.05 7.43
C LYS A 94 -12.49 -9.27 7.85
N LEU A 95 -12.62 -8.00 8.11
CA LEU A 95 -11.59 -7.16 8.72
C LEU A 95 -12.03 -6.80 10.14
N ASP A 96 -11.22 -7.13 11.15
CA ASP A 96 -11.47 -6.71 12.52
C ASP A 96 -11.23 -5.20 12.66
N TYR A 97 -10.24 -4.68 11.92
CA TYR A 97 -9.92 -3.26 11.90
C TYR A 97 -9.63 -2.76 10.49
N VAL A 98 -10.12 -1.56 10.20
CA VAL A 98 -9.71 -0.73 9.06
C VAL A 98 -9.22 0.59 9.64
N ILE A 99 -8.01 0.98 9.31
CA ILE A 99 -7.38 2.22 9.73
C ILE A 99 -7.11 3.05 8.49
N GLY A 100 -7.65 4.27 8.40
CA GLY A 100 -7.18 5.29 7.47
C GLY A 100 -6.25 6.21 8.23
N THR A 101 -4.99 6.29 7.81
CA THR A 101 -3.99 7.07 8.53
C THR A 101 -4.28 8.54 8.49
N HIS A 102 -4.55 9.08 7.31
CA HIS A 102 -4.91 10.49 7.10
C HIS A 102 -5.69 10.64 5.78
N PRO A 103 -6.38 11.78 5.53
CA PRO A 103 -7.39 11.86 4.48
C PRO A 103 -6.87 12.10 3.06
N HIS A 104 -5.60 11.87 2.74
CA HIS A 104 -5.11 11.94 1.37
C HIS A 104 -5.54 10.73 0.55
N SER A 105 -5.75 10.94 -0.77
CA SER A 105 -6.33 9.93 -1.66
C SER A 105 -5.42 8.71 -1.85
N ASP A 106 -4.13 8.88 -1.83
CA ASP A 106 -3.13 7.82 -1.96
C ASP A 106 -3.02 6.92 -0.70
N HIS A 107 -3.79 7.24 0.34
CA HIS A 107 -3.94 6.44 1.56
C HIS A 107 -5.35 5.87 1.70
N ILE A 108 -6.37 6.73 1.65
CA ILE A 108 -7.74 6.28 1.89
C ILE A 108 -8.54 6.01 0.62
N GLY A 109 -7.94 6.17 -0.57
CA GLY A 109 -8.64 6.14 -1.86
C GLY A 109 -9.39 4.84 -2.14
N GLY A 110 -8.84 3.70 -1.72
CA GLY A 110 -9.48 2.41 -1.89
C GLY A 110 -10.39 1.98 -0.75
N LEU A 111 -10.40 2.70 0.40
CA LEU A 111 -11.08 2.25 1.62
C LEU A 111 -12.60 2.16 1.47
N ASP A 112 -13.25 3.03 0.72
CA ASP A 112 -14.69 2.98 0.46
C ASP A 112 -15.08 1.61 -0.14
N LYS A 113 -14.38 1.15 -1.17
CA LYS A 113 -14.63 -0.12 -1.84
C LYS A 113 -14.26 -1.33 -0.99
N VAL A 114 -13.23 -1.21 -0.15
CA VAL A 114 -12.87 -2.25 0.82
C VAL A 114 -13.98 -2.42 1.86
N ILE A 115 -14.46 -1.32 2.45
CA ILE A 115 -15.55 -1.30 3.44
C ILE A 115 -16.85 -1.83 2.83
N ASP A 116 -17.13 -1.51 1.56
CA ASP A 116 -18.30 -2.05 0.83
C ASP A 116 -18.17 -3.54 0.53
N THR A 117 -16.95 -4.06 0.40
CA THR A 117 -16.70 -5.46 -0.01
C THR A 117 -16.64 -6.41 1.17
N PHE A 118 -16.03 -6.01 2.27
CA PHE A 118 -15.81 -6.87 3.43
C PHE A 118 -16.64 -6.43 4.64
N PRO A 119 -17.13 -7.37 5.48
CA PRO A 119 -17.55 -7.03 6.83
C PRO A 119 -16.39 -6.41 7.60
N VAL A 120 -16.64 -5.30 8.31
CA VAL A 120 -15.67 -4.58 9.13
C VAL A 120 -16.23 -4.41 10.52
N ASP A 121 -15.43 -4.73 11.55
CA ASP A 121 -15.88 -4.55 12.94
C ASP A 121 -15.61 -3.14 13.44
N LYS A 122 -14.45 -2.56 13.13
CA LYS A 122 -14.06 -1.23 13.61
C LYS A 122 -13.31 -0.43 12.56
N VAL A 123 -13.71 0.82 12.39
CA VAL A 123 -13.00 1.80 11.57
C VAL A 123 -12.37 2.85 12.47
N ILE A 124 -11.08 3.11 12.26
CA ILE A 124 -10.31 4.12 12.99
C ILE A 124 -9.84 5.18 11.98
N LEU A 125 -10.24 6.42 12.18
CA LEU A 125 -9.82 7.58 11.39
C LEU A 125 -9.44 8.73 12.30
N PRO A 126 -8.48 9.59 11.91
CA PRO A 126 -8.12 10.76 12.69
C PRO A 126 -9.28 11.77 12.71
N PRO A 127 -9.39 12.57 13.79
CA PRO A 127 -10.48 13.54 13.93
C PRO A 127 -10.19 14.84 13.15
N VAL A 128 -9.94 14.71 11.84
CA VAL A 128 -9.69 15.82 10.91
C VAL A 128 -10.66 15.71 9.74
N GLU A 129 -11.15 16.84 9.27
CA GLU A 129 -12.05 16.90 8.13
C GLU A 129 -11.27 17.23 6.85
N HIS A 130 -11.75 16.70 5.73
CA HIS A 130 -11.24 17.01 4.41
C HIS A 130 -12.41 17.14 3.43
N THR A 131 -12.29 18.00 2.40
CA THR A 131 -13.37 18.33 1.48
C THR A 131 -13.26 17.62 0.13
N THR A 132 -12.43 16.57 0.04
CA THR A 132 -12.27 15.79 -1.19
C THR A 132 -13.39 14.78 -1.34
N LYS A 133 -13.73 14.49 -2.60
CA LYS A 133 -14.69 13.44 -2.92
C LYS A 133 -14.29 12.08 -2.35
N THR A 134 -13.00 11.76 -2.36
CA THR A 134 -12.45 10.54 -1.77
C THR A 134 -12.80 10.41 -0.29
N PHE A 135 -12.61 11.48 0.49
CA PHE A 135 -12.93 11.47 1.92
C PHE A 135 -14.46 11.35 2.14
N GLU A 136 -15.27 12.06 1.34
CA GLU A 136 -16.74 11.93 1.38
C GLU A 136 -17.18 10.49 1.07
N ASP A 137 -16.62 9.84 0.04
CA ASP A 137 -16.97 8.47 -0.34
C ASP A 137 -16.66 7.47 0.77
N VAL A 138 -15.54 7.63 1.48
CA VAL A 138 -15.20 6.81 2.64
C VAL A 138 -16.21 7.00 3.77
N LEU A 139 -16.59 8.25 4.08
CA LEU A 139 -17.61 8.53 5.11
C LEU A 139 -18.97 7.95 4.74
N ASP A 140 -19.37 8.07 3.48
CA ASP A 140 -20.65 7.52 2.97
C ASP A 140 -20.66 5.98 3.07
N SER A 141 -19.55 5.30 2.73
CA SER A 141 -19.44 3.84 2.88
C SER A 141 -19.52 3.41 4.35
N ILE A 142 -18.83 4.11 5.25
CA ILE A 142 -18.91 3.85 6.70
C ILE A 142 -20.35 4.00 7.19
N ALA A 143 -21.03 5.09 6.81
CA ALA A 143 -22.42 5.36 7.21
C ALA A 143 -23.40 4.34 6.62
N SER A 144 -23.26 3.98 5.33
CA SER A 144 -24.13 3.02 4.65
C SER A 144 -24.04 1.61 5.25
N ARG A 145 -22.89 1.26 5.79
CA ARG A 145 -22.64 -0.01 6.49
C ARG A 145 -23.04 0.03 7.96
N GLY A 146 -23.55 1.16 8.46
CA GLY A 146 -23.93 1.34 9.86
C GLY A 146 -22.75 1.33 10.84
N LEU A 147 -21.54 1.54 10.33
CA LEU A 147 -20.32 1.58 11.12
C LEU A 147 -20.16 2.93 11.82
N LYS A 148 -19.33 2.97 12.84
CA LYS A 148 -18.94 4.19 13.55
C LYS A 148 -17.45 4.39 13.44
N ILE A 149 -17.05 5.65 13.28
CA ILE A 149 -15.63 6.02 13.32
C ILE A 149 -15.18 6.01 14.79
N THR A 150 -14.12 5.27 15.05
CA THR A 150 -13.40 5.33 16.33
C THR A 150 -12.30 6.36 16.22
N LYS A 151 -12.31 7.35 17.11
CA LYS A 151 -11.23 8.33 17.21
C LYS A 151 -10.00 7.64 17.80
N PRO A 152 -8.82 7.74 17.17
CA PRO A 152 -7.58 7.23 17.73
C PRO A 152 -7.21 8.03 18.97
N THR A 153 -6.81 7.34 20.04
CA THR A 153 -6.29 7.95 21.26
C THR A 153 -4.93 7.33 21.55
N PRO A 154 -3.84 8.11 21.56
CA PRO A 154 -2.51 7.59 21.90
C PRO A 154 -2.51 6.85 23.25
N GLY A 155 -1.90 5.66 23.24
CA GLY A 155 -1.90 4.73 24.39
C GLY A 155 -3.05 3.70 24.39
N ASP A 156 -4.14 3.91 23.64
CA ASP A 156 -5.16 2.87 23.49
C ASP A 156 -4.57 1.65 22.78
N SER A 157 -4.87 0.47 23.31
CA SER A 157 -4.41 -0.82 22.76
C SER A 157 -5.58 -1.70 22.38
N TYR A 158 -5.39 -2.48 21.33
CA TYR A 158 -6.38 -3.40 20.76
C TYR A 158 -5.74 -4.75 20.46
N ASP A 159 -6.50 -5.83 20.64
CA ASP A 159 -6.06 -7.17 20.29
C ASP A 159 -6.24 -7.44 18.80
N LEU A 160 -5.29 -8.16 18.20
CA LEU A 160 -5.35 -8.69 16.84
C LEU A 160 -4.93 -10.16 16.89
N GLY A 161 -5.86 -11.06 17.20
CA GLY A 161 -5.55 -12.46 17.44
C GLY A 161 -4.58 -12.66 18.60
N ASP A 162 -3.41 -13.21 18.32
CA ASP A 162 -2.32 -13.39 19.31
C ASP A 162 -1.37 -12.18 19.37
N ALA A 163 -1.55 -11.20 18.47
CA ALA A 163 -0.86 -9.93 18.48
C ALA A 163 -1.71 -8.82 19.12
N SER A 164 -1.11 -7.68 19.35
CA SER A 164 -1.81 -6.46 19.76
C SER A 164 -1.22 -5.24 19.08
N PHE A 165 -2.01 -4.18 18.96
CA PHE A 165 -1.48 -2.91 18.50
C PHE A 165 -1.87 -1.76 19.42
N THR A 166 -0.97 -0.78 19.54
CA THR A 166 -1.17 0.42 20.34
C THR A 166 -1.17 1.64 19.43
N ILE A 167 -2.11 2.55 19.63
CA ILE A 167 -2.16 3.83 18.94
C ILE A 167 -1.03 4.73 19.45
N LEU A 168 -0.26 5.31 18.53
CA LEU A 168 0.85 6.21 18.82
C LEU A 168 0.51 7.68 18.53
N SER A 169 -0.31 7.92 17.48
CA SER A 169 -0.68 9.26 16.99
C SER A 169 -2.10 9.28 16.42
N PRO A 170 -2.70 10.47 16.19
CA PRO A 170 -2.17 11.81 16.46
C PRO A 170 -2.17 12.16 17.95
N VAL A 171 -1.10 12.82 18.42
CA VAL A 171 -0.93 13.19 19.85
C VAL A 171 -1.64 14.50 20.19
N LYS A 172 -1.78 15.39 19.19
CA LYS A 172 -2.38 16.73 19.35
C LYS A 172 -3.11 17.16 18.08
N ASP A 173 -3.63 18.37 18.08
CA ASP A 173 -4.15 19.03 16.89
C ASP A 173 -2.99 19.58 16.03
N TYR A 174 -2.95 19.18 14.76
CA TYR A 174 -1.95 19.61 13.78
C TYR A 174 -2.51 20.60 12.76
N GLY A 175 -3.73 21.11 12.98
CA GLY A 175 -4.37 22.10 12.11
C GLY A 175 -4.56 21.59 10.68
N SER A 176 -4.06 22.36 9.71
CA SER A 176 -4.18 22.02 8.27
C SER A 176 -3.10 21.07 7.75
N ASP A 177 -2.18 20.65 8.58
CA ASP A 177 -1.10 19.73 8.20
C ASP A 177 -1.60 18.28 8.27
N LEU A 178 -2.19 17.81 7.17
CA LEU A 178 -2.89 16.54 7.12
C LEU A 178 -1.98 15.32 7.33
N ASN A 179 -0.73 15.39 6.88
CA ASN A 179 0.22 14.29 7.08
C ASN A 179 0.48 14.04 8.58
N ASN A 180 0.62 15.09 9.37
CA ASN A 180 0.84 14.96 10.80
C ASN A 180 -0.39 14.43 11.58
N TRP A 181 -1.58 14.37 10.95
CA TRP A 181 -2.75 13.68 11.51
C TRP A 181 -2.68 12.16 11.37
N SER A 182 -1.66 11.62 10.72
CA SER A 182 -1.52 10.17 10.49
C SER A 182 -1.71 9.37 11.77
N VAL A 183 -2.62 8.39 11.70
CA VAL A 183 -2.81 7.41 12.77
C VAL A 183 -1.62 6.48 12.77
N GLY A 184 -0.72 6.67 13.71
CA GLY A 184 0.42 5.80 13.94
C GLY A 184 0.05 4.64 14.85
N VAL A 185 0.56 3.46 14.54
CA VAL A 185 0.36 2.26 15.35
C VAL A 185 1.68 1.54 15.59
N ARG A 186 1.79 0.93 16.78
CA ARG A 186 2.81 -0.07 17.09
C ARG A 186 2.14 -1.43 17.22
N LEU A 187 2.37 -2.30 16.24
CA LEU A 187 1.91 -3.69 16.24
C LEU A 187 2.96 -4.55 16.93
N THR A 188 2.56 -5.40 17.87
CA THR A 188 3.46 -6.20 18.71
C THR A 188 3.03 -7.66 18.72
N TYR A 189 3.99 -8.56 18.57
CA TYR A 189 3.83 -10.00 18.74
C TYR A 189 5.08 -10.59 19.42
N GLY A 190 4.95 -11.06 20.65
CA GLY A 190 6.09 -11.49 21.46
C GLY A 190 7.11 -10.36 21.61
N ASP A 191 8.37 -10.64 21.27
CA ASP A 191 9.46 -9.65 21.33
C ASP A 191 9.61 -8.79 20.06
N ASN A 192 8.76 -9.01 19.05
CA ASN A 192 8.81 -8.28 17.78
C ASN A 192 7.77 -7.17 17.73
N SER A 193 8.11 -6.06 17.08
CA SER A 193 7.16 -5.01 16.81
C SER A 193 7.43 -4.30 15.49
N PHE A 194 6.34 -3.79 14.89
CA PHE A 194 6.34 -2.93 13.71
C PHE A 194 5.74 -1.59 14.11
N VAL A 195 6.35 -0.51 13.64
CA VAL A 195 5.80 0.84 13.76
C VAL A 195 5.41 1.30 12.36
N MET A 196 4.15 1.71 12.21
CA MET A 196 3.56 2.17 10.94
C MET A 196 2.87 3.49 11.24
N CYS A 197 3.32 4.58 10.61
CA CYS A 197 2.90 5.94 10.94
C CYS A 197 2.36 6.72 9.73
N GLY A 198 2.04 6.05 8.60
CA GLY A 198 1.63 6.71 7.37
C GLY A 198 2.65 7.80 6.99
N ASP A 199 2.16 8.96 6.64
CA ASP A 199 2.96 10.12 6.22
C ASP A 199 3.30 11.08 7.38
N ALA A 200 3.33 10.59 8.62
CA ALA A 200 3.72 11.41 9.76
C ALA A 200 5.07 12.09 9.51
N GLU A 201 5.12 13.41 9.66
CA GLU A 201 6.31 14.22 9.47
C GLU A 201 6.99 14.54 10.81
N ASN A 202 8.12 15.23 10.74
CA ASN A 202 8.97 15.55 11.91
C ASN A 202 8.20 15.95 13.16
N GLN A 203 7.13 16.76 13.03
CA GLN A 203 6.37 17.24 14.20
C GLN A 203 5.61 16.10 14.87
N ALA A 204 4.92 15.25 14.11
CA ALA A 204 4.21 14.10 14.66
C ALA A 204 5.17 13.03 15.17
N GLU A 205 6.28 12.78 14.45
CA GLU A 205 7.33 11.84 14.89
C GLU A 205 7.96 12.25 16.22
N GLU A 206 8.30 13.55 16.39
CA GLU A 206 8.80 14.07 17.66
C GLU A 206 7.79 13.92 18.80
N ASP A 207 6.51 14.13 18.54
CA ASP A 207 5.46 13.99 19.54
C ASP A 207 5.25 12.52 19.92
N ILE A 208 5.31 11.58 18.97
CA ILE A 208 5.27 10.12 19.21
C ILE A 208 6.42 9.70 20.13
N ILE A 209 7.65 10.19 19.87
CA ILE A 209 8.83 9.82 20.68
C ILE A 209 8.75 10.36 22.12
N LYS A 210 8.08 11.48 22.33
CA LYS A 210 7.95 12.15 23.63
C LYS A 210 6.80 11.61 24.49
N ASN A 211 5.84 10.92 23.87
CA ASN A 211 4.63 10.43 24.53
C ASN A 211 4.79 8.99 25.03
#